data_f1fb4a0c263270729650af7a8b282c8d
#
_entry.id   f1fb4a0c263270729650af7a8b282c8d
#
_cell.length_a   1.000
_cell.length_b   1.000
_cell.length_c   1.000
_cell.angle_alpha   90.00
_cell.angle_beta   90.00
_cell.angle_gamma   90.00
#
_symmetry.space_group_name_H-M   'P 1'
#
loop_
_entity.id
_entity.type
_entity.pdbx_description
1 polymer ?
#
loop_
_entity_poly.entity_id
_entity_poly.type
_entity_poly.pdbx_seq_one_letter_code
_entity_poly.pdbx_strand_id
1 'polypeptide(L)'
;MAGTTITDHGEKQPTLLGADELILNMGPQHPSTHGVLRVKLKLDGERVIGSECMIGYLHRGVEKIAEHRTYQQFAPYVDRMDYVAAVSNGLGYCEAIEKLLVAEAPPRAKVIRTILTELQRIASHLLWLGTHALDIGALTPLFYCMREREEILKIFEKYCGARLTTHAFRIGGLQYEAYDTLEKDVERFCRSFEARIQEYSDLLTGNSIWIGRTRNVGLLNAADCIAMGASGPVLRASGVKWDLRKAMPYAAYDQYKFEIPIGTHGDTYDRYIVRIEEMRQSRLICLQAIESTPAGPIMARVGKVLKPPPGEVYHSIESPKGILGYYVVSDGGTQPYRVRIRPPSFINLQALDKMIRGHLVADVVAIIGTLDIVLGEVDR
;
A
#
# COMPACT_ATOMS: atom_id res chain seq x y z
N MET A 1 -42.13 15.09 -34.59
CA MET A 1 -41.49 13.78 -34.42
C MET A 1 -40.04 13.94 -34.80
N ALA A 2 -39.15 14.12 -33.84
CA ALA A 2 -37.71 14.21 -34.07
C ALA A 2 -37.09 12.98 -33.36
N GLY A 3 -36.57 12.09 -34.19
CA GLY A 3 -35.91 10.87 -33.73
C GLY A 3 -34.56 11.19 -33.11
N THR A 4 -34.36 10.78 -31.89
CA THR A 4 -33.08 10.82 -31.18
C THR A 4 -32.21 9.71 -31.76
N THR A 5 -31.20 10.09 -32.53
CA THR A 5 -30.15 9.16 -32.98
C THR A 5 -29.23 8.88 -31.80
N ILE A 6 -29.26 7.66 -31.26
CA ILE A 6 -28.27 7.14 -30.34
C ILE A 6 -27.00 6.94 -31.16
N THR A 7 -25.95 7.70 -30.85
CA THR A 7 -24.63 7.50 -31.44
C THR A 7 -24.02 6.21 -30.86
N ASP A 8 -23.84 5.27 -31.77
CA ASP A 8 -23.12 4.03 -31.60
C ASP A 8 -21.73 4.29 -31.02
N HIS A 9 -21.50 3.86 -29.78
CA HIS A 9 -20.14 3.78 -29.21
C HIS A 9 -19.45 2.64 -29.94
N GLY A 10 -18.59 3.00 -30.88
CA GLY A 10 -17.87 2.10 -31.75
C GLY A 10 -17.31 0.88 -31.01
N GLU A 11 -17.98 -0.24 -31.15
CA GLU A 11 -17.39 -1.54 -30.87
C GLU A 11 -16.13 -1.66 -31.74
N LYS A 12 -14.97 -1.66 -31.13
CA LYS A 12 -13.74 -2.06 -31.80
C LYS A 12 -14.01 -3.44 -32.38
N GLN A 13 -14.01 -3.55 -33.67
CA GLN A 13 -14.15 -4.83 -34.39
C GLN A 13 -13.18 -5.83 -33.70
N PRO A 14 -13.62 -7.06 -33.43
CA PRO A 14 -12.75 -8.08 -32.89
C PRO A 14 -11.57 -8.22 -33.84
N THR A 15 -10.38 -7.91 -33.34
CA THR A 15 -9.14 -8.17 -34.07
C THR A 15 -9.10 -9.69 -34.34
N LEU A 16 -9.08 -10.08 -35.60
CA LEU A 16 -8.95 -11.49 -35.95
C LEU A 16 -7.70 -12.04 -35.29
N LEU A 17 -7.89 -13.02 -34.38
CA LEU A 17 -6.80 -13.72 -33.74
C LEU A 17 -6.05 -14.54 -34.80
N GLY A 18 -4.73 -14.61 -34.72
CA GLY A 18 -3.94 -15.58 -35.47
C GLY A 18 -4.38 -17.01 -35.14
N ALA A 19 -4.05 -17.97 -35.96
CA ALA A 19 -4.51 -19.37 -35.81
C ALA A 19 -4.21 -19.99 -34.44
N ASP A 20 -3.16 -19.49 -33.74
CA ASP A 20 -2.69 -20.00 -32.43
C ASP A 20 -2.92 -19.00 -31.29
N GLU A 21 -3.60 -17.87 -31.54
CA GLU A 21 -3.85 -16.85 -30.50
C GLU A 21 -5.12 -17.15 -29.69
N LEU A 22 -4.98 -17.14 -28.36
CA LEU A 22 -6.09 -17.37 -27.43
C LEU A 22 -6.28 -16.13 -26.52
N ILE A 23 -7.52 -15.82 -26.18
CA ILE A 23 -7.87 -14.86 -25.14
C ILE A 23 -8.28 -15.60 -23.88
N LEU A 24 -7.51 -15.41 -22.80
CA LEU A 24 -7.80 -15.96 -21.48
C LEU A 24 -8.24 -14.83 -20.53
N ASN A 25 -9.36 -14.99 -19.84
CA ASN A 25 -9.77 -14.09 -18.76
C ASN A 25 -9.37 -14.70 -17.41
N MET A 26 -8.51 -14.02 -16.67
CA MET A 26 -8.14 -14.33 -15.30
C MET A 26 -8.88 -13.39 -14.35
N GLY A 27 -9.75 -13.93 -13.50
CA GLY A 27 -10.63 -13.12 -12.66
C GLY A 27 -11.94 -12.68 -13.37
N PRO A 28 -12.80 -11.86 -12.68
CA PRO A 28 -12.53 -11.16 -11.41
C PRO A 28 -12.50 -12.08 -10.18
N GLN A 29 -13.16 -13.23 -10.18
CA GLN A 29 -13.09 -14.20 -9.10
C GLN A 29 -12.01 -15.25 -9.41
N HIS A 30 -10.80 -15.01 -8.92
CA HIS A 30 -9.68 -15.92 -9.04
C HIS A 30 -8.75 -15.72 -7.83
N PRO A 31 -8.23 -16.78 -7.20
CA PRO A 31 -7.37 -16.65 -6.01
C PRO A 31 -6.18 -15.70 -6.21
N SER A 32 -5.54 -15.77 -7.37
CA SER A 32 -4.34 -14.99 -7.69
C SER A 32 -4.60 -13.58 -8.24
N THR A 33 -5.87 -13.10 -8.26
CA THR A 33 -6.21 -11.76 -8.71
C THR A 33 -6.50 -10.79 -7.57
N HIS A 34 -6.06 -11.11 -6.36
CA HIS A 34 -6.16 -10.26 -5.16
C HIS A 34 -7.58 -9.74 -4.88
N GLY A 35 -8.60 -10.56 -5.18
CA GLY A 35 -9.99 -10.28 -4.95
C GLY A 35 -10.78 -10.12 -6.25
N VAL A 36 -10.76 -8.94 -6.88
CA VAL A 36 -11.66 -8.62 -7.99
C VAL A 36 -10.98 -8.00 -9.21
N LEU A 37 -9.68 -8.19 -9.38
CA LEU A 37 -8.99 -7.80 -10.61
C LEU A 37 -9.35 -8.79 -11.72
N ARG A 38 -9.76 -8.26 -12.87
CA ARG A 38 -9.87 -9.05 -14.10
C ARG A 38 -8.73 -8.68 -15.04
N VAL A 39 -7.93 -9.68 -15.41
CA VAL A 39 -6.85 -9.53 -16.37
C VAL A 39 -7.24 -10.32 -17.63
N LYS A 40 -7.40 -9.64 -18.74
CA LYS A 40 -7.60 -10.25 -20.05
C LYS A 40 -6.22 -10.46 -20.68
N LEU A 41 -5.82 -11.72 -20.83
CA LEU A 41 -4.54 -12.10 -21.42
C LEU A 41 -4.75 -12.45 -22.89
N LYS A 42 -3.84 -11.98 -23.74
CA LYS A 42 -3.67 -12.45 -25.09
C LYS A 42 -2.48 -13.39 -25.13
N LEU A 43 -2.68 -14.62 -25.59
CA LEU A 43 -1.71 -15.69 -25.54
C LEU A 43 -1.34 -16.17 -26.95
N ASP A 44 -0.10 -16.56 -27.11
CA ASP A 44 0.41 -17.39 -28.20
C ASP A 44 0.92 -18.71 -27.58
N GLY A 45 0.15 -19.78 -27.73
CA GLY A 45 0.29 -20.97 -26.91
C GLY A 45 0.17 -20.65 -25.42
N GLU A 46 1.22 -20.92 -24.63
CA GLU A 46 1.29 -20.60 -23.20
C GLU A 46 1.97 -19.25 -22.90
N ARG A 47 2.45 -18.53 -23.92
CA ARG A 47 3.15 -17.26 -23.74
C ARG A 47 2.21 -16.07 -23.82
N VAL A 48 2.38 -15.13 -22.90
CA VAL A 48 1.64 -13.88 -22.90
C VAL A 48 2.24 -12.91 -23.93
N ILE A 49 1.43 -12.50 -24.91
CA ILE A 49 1.80 -11.49 -25.91
C ILE A 49 1.21 -10.10 -25.59
N GLY A 50 0.23 -10.02 -24.71
CA GLY A 50 -0.34 -8.77 -24.23
C GLY A 50 -1.39 -8.99 -23.16
N SER A 51 -1.72 -7.91 -22.45
CA SER A 51 -2.77 -7.95 -21.43
C SER A 51 -3.53 -6.63 -21.32
N GLU A 52 -4.71 -6.73 -20.75
CA GLU A 52 -5.56 -5.60 -20.39
C GLU A 52 -6.10 -5.81 -18.98
N CYS A 53 -5.77 -4.88 -18.06
CA CYS A 53 -6.32 -4.87 -16.71
C CYS A 53 -7.69 -4.19 -16.71
N MET A 54 -8.72 -4.91 -16.29
CA MET A 54 -10.08 -4.38 -16.12
C MET A 54 -10.32 -4.15 -14.62
N ILE A 55 -10.38 -2.90 -14.22
CA ILE A 55 -10.61 -2.42 -12.86
C ILE A 55 -12.00 -1.85 -12.71
N GLY A 56 -12.41 -1.50 -11.49
CA GLY A 56 -13.70 -0.87 -11.21
C GLY A 56 -14.71 -1.79 -10.51
N TYR A 57 -14.43 -3.08 -10.37
CA TYR A 57 -15.35 -4.01 -9.69
C TYR A 57 -15.53 -3.72 -8.19
N LEU A 58 -14.61 -2.96 -7.59
CA LEU A 58 -14.68 -2.50 -6.20
C LEU A 58 -14.81 -0.98 -6.10
N HIS A 59 -15.24 -0.30 -7.17
CA HIS A 59 -15.43 1.14 -7.16
C HIS A 59 -16.63 1.53 -6.28
N ARG A 60 -16.38 2.39 -5.31
CA ARG A 60 -17.38 2.83 -4.30
C ARG A 60 -17.61 4.34 -4.32
N GLY A 61 -16.98 5.05 -5.24
CA GLY A 61 -17.09 6.51 -5.35
C GLY A 61 -16.54 7.28 -4.16
N VAL A 62 -15.45 6.77 -3.52
CA VAL A 62 -14.89 7.33 -2.28
C VAL A 62 -14.55 8.82 -2.42
N GLU A 63 -13.94 9.22 -3.54
CA GLU A 63 -13.62 10.62 -3.80
C GLU A 63 -14.90 11.49 -3.90
N LYS A 64 -15.97 10.97 -4.46
CA LYS A 64 -17.26 11.68 -4.54
C LYS A 64 -17.98 11.74 -3.18
N ILE A 65 -17.88 10.68 -2.39
CA ILE A 65 -18.41 10.67 -1.02
C ILE A 65 -17.72 11.77 -0.18
N ALA A 66 -16.42 12.01 -0.37
CA ALA A 66 -15.67 13.04 0.33
C ALA A 66 -16.32 14.44 0.19
N GLU A 67 -16.83 14.77 -0.99
CA GLU A 67 -17.47 16.06 -1.29
C GLU A 67 -18.80 16.27 -0.51
N HIS A 68 -19.37 15.19 0.04
CA HIS A 68 -20.66 15.19 0.79
C HIS A 68 -20.50 14.81 2.27
N ARG A 69 -19.28 14.81 2.79
CA ARG A 69 -18.96 14.49 4.19
C ARG A 69 -18.05 15.55 4.77
N THR A 70 -18.20 15.82 6.06
CA THR A 70 -17.21 16.67 6.74
C THR A 70 -15.85 16.00 6.74
N TYR A 71 -14.79 16.79 6.91
CA TYR A 71 -13.41 16.27 6.98
C TYR A 71 -13.27 15.12 7.98
N GLN A 72 -13.94 15.21 9.13
CA GLN A 72 -13.92 14.16 10.15
C GLN A 72 -14.75 12.94 9.77
N GLN A 73 -15.90 13.12 9.12
CA GLN A 73 -16.76 12.02 8.70
C GLN A 73 -16.17 11.24 7.52
N PHE A 74 -15.30 11.85 6.74
CA PHE A 74 -14.62 11.18 5.64
C PHE A 74 -13.45 10.29 6.11
N ALA A 75 -12.82 10.63 7.24
CA ALA A 75 -11.66 9.86 7.75
C ALA A 75 -11.87 8.34 7.84
N PRO A 76 -13.02 7.79 8.28
CA PRO A 76 -13.23 6.33 8.25
C PRO A 76 -13.25 5.68 6.86
N TYR A 77 -13.54 6.44 5.81
CA TYR A 77 -13.54 5.90 4.44
C TYR A 77 -12.13 5.64 3.93
N VAL A 78 -11.15 6.45 4.34
CA VAL A 78 -9.76 6.28 3.88
C VAL A 78 -9.12 4.99 4.40
N ASP A 79 -9.45 4.58 5.63
CA ASP A 79 -8.98 3.32 6.22
C ASP A 79 -9.38 2.08 5.39
N ARG A 80 -10.48 2.20 4.64
CA ARG A 80 -11.08 1.11 3.87
C ARG A 80 -10.64 1.08 2.42
N MET A 81 -9.73 1.95 2.01
CA MET A 81 -9.13 1.92 0.66
C MET A 81 -8.08 0.81 0.60
N ASP A 82 -6.92 1.01 1.21
CA ASP A 82 -6.00 -0.09 1.47
C ASP A 82 -6.27 -0.64 2.88
N TYR A 83 -7.16 -1.64 2.97
CA TYR A 83 -7.54 -2.24 4.25
C TYR A 83 -6.39 -3.04 4.90
N VAL A 84 -5.31 -3.28 4.17
CA VAL A 84 -4.09 -3.91 4.68
C VAL A 84 -3.13 -2.87 5.28
N ALA A 85 -3.30 -1.59 4.94
CA ALA A 85 -2.48 -0.48 5.42
C ALA A 85 -3.33 0.71 5.92
N ALA A 86 -4.42 0.42 6.63
CA ALA A 86 -5.40 1.41 7.12
C ALA A 86 -4.76 2.55 7.92
N VAL A 87 -3.78 2.23 8.78
CA VAL A 87 -3.04 3.23 9.58
C VAL A 87 -2.31 4.22 8.69
N SER A 88 -1.67 3.76 7.62
CA SER A 88 -0.98 4.64 6.65
C SER A 88 -1.98 5.53 5.92
N ASN A 89 -3.13 5.00 5.50
CA ASN A 89 -4.16 5.80 4.85
C ASN A 89 -4.66 6.92 5.77
N GLY A 90 -4.96 6.59 7.02
CA GLY A 90 -5.36 7.56 8.04
C GLY A 90 -4.31 8.64 8.28
N LEU A 91 -3.01 8.26 8.34
CA LEU A 91 -1.91 9.21 8.50
C LEU A 91 -1.85 10.22 7.35
N GLY A 92 -1.81 9.73 6.11
CA GLY A 92 -1.69 10.61 4.94
C GLY A 92 -2.85 11.60 4.83
N TYR A 93 -4.08 11.15 5.12
CA TYR A 93 -5.26 12.02 5.12
C TYR A 93 -5.20 13.04 6.25
N CYS A 94 -4.93 12.64 7.49
CA CYS A 94 -4.85 13.55 8.62
C CYS A 94 -3.81 14.64 8.39
N GLU A 95 -2.60 14.29 7.95
CA GLU A 95 -1.53 15.26 7.69
C GLU A 95 -1.84 16.18 6.51
N ALA A 96 -2.57 15.72 5.49
CA ALA A 96 -3.04 16.61 4.42
C ALA A 96 -3.98 17.70 4.94
N ILE A 97 -4.93 17.32 5.79
CA ILE A 97 -5.87 18.30 6.38
C ILE A 97 -5.17 19.19 7.41
N GLU A 98 -4.23 18.65 8.20
CA GLU A 98 -3.42 19.41 9.14
C GLU A 98 -2.62 20.52 8.43
N LYS A 99 -2.00 20.20 7.28
CA LYS A 99 -1.33 21.21 6.43
C LYS A 99 -2.30 22.29 5.95
N LEU A 100 -3.51 21.92 5.53
CA LEU A 100 -4.52 22.88 5.07
C LEU A 100 -5.02 23.78 6.20
N LEU A 101 -5.09 23.26 7.43
CA LEU A 101 -5.46 23.99 8.65
C LEU A 101 -4.30 24.78 9.26
N VAL A 102 -3.07 24.62 8.77
CA VAL A 102 -1.82 25.12 9.39
C VAL A 102 -1.75 24.67 10.86
N ALA A 103 -2.18 23.44 11.12
CA ALA A 103 -2.15 22.81 12.44
C ALA A 103 -1.08 21.72 12.48
N GLU A 104 -0.42 21.60 13.62
CA GLU A 104 0.66 20.62 13.80
C GLU A 104 0.30 19.65 14.93
N ALA A 105 0.41 18.34 14.67
CA ALA A 105 0.23 17.34 15.69
C ALA A 105 1.34 17.44 16.75
N PRO A 106 1.04 17.23 18.05
CA PRO A 106 2.04 17.28 19.11
C PRO A 106 3.18 16.25 18.90
N PRO A 107 4.39 16.52 19.41
CA PRO A 107 5.54 15.62 19.24
C PRO A 107 5.26 14.18 19.69
N ARG A 108 4.58 13.98 20.83
CA ARG A 108 4.17 12.67 21.31
C ARG A 108 3.27 11.95 20.30
N ALA A 109 2.30 12.66 19.72
CA ALA A 109 1.40 12.10 18.72
C ALA A 109 2.15 11.70 17.44
N LYS A 110 3.12 12.51 16.98
CA LYS A 110 3.96 12.19 15.81
C LYS A 110 4.75 10.90 16.00
N VAL A 111 5.36 10.69 17.17
CA VAL A 111 6.12 9.47 17.50
C VAL A 111 5.20 8.25 17.52
N ILE A 112 4.05 8.31 18.20
CA ILE A 112 3.09 7.19 18.24
C ILE A 112 2.53 6.89 16.85
N ARG A 113 2.23 7.92 16.03
CA ARG A 113 1.85 7.75 14.63
C ARG A 113 2.91 6.98 13.85
N THR A 114 4.18 7.30 14.04
CA THR A 114 5.30 6.60 13.39
C THR A 114 5.37 5.14 13.82
N ILE A 115 5.29 4.83 15.13
CA ILE A 115 5.28 3.46 15.65
C ILE A 115 4.15 2.64 15.01
N LEU A 116 2.92 3.13 15.05
CA LEU A 116 1.77 2.41 14.51
C LEU A 116 1.86 2.23 13.00
N THR A 117 2.40 3.22 12.29
CA THR A 117 2.56 3.15 10.82
C THR A 117 3.62 2.13 10.43
N GLU A 118 4.74 2.03 11.16
CA GLU A 118 5.77 1.03 10.88
C GLU A 118 5.34 -0.38 11.29
N LEU A 119 4.60 -0.55 12.39
CA LEU A 119 3.97 -1.83 12.70
C LEU A 119 2.99 -2.26 11.60
N GLN A 120 2.21 -1.31 11.05
CA GLN A 120 1.33 -1.59 9.93
C GLN A 120 2.10 -1.97 8.66
N ARG A 121 3.26 -1.34 8.40
CA ARG A 121 4.13 -1.71 7.27
C ARG A 121 4.59 -3.16 7.41
N ILE A 122 5.06 -3.55 8.59
CA ILE A 122 5.43 -4.94 8.87
C ILE A 122 4.22 -5.87 8.65
N ALA A 123 3.05 -5.55 9.20
CA ALA A 123 1.85 -6.36 9.05
C ALA A 123 1.37 -6.50 7.60
N SER A 124 1.56 -5.44 6.78
CA SER A 124 1.26 -5.46 5.34
C SER A 124 2.22 -6.36 4.59
N HIS A 125 3.53 -6.23 4.83
CA HIS A 125 4.55 -7.05 4.16
C HIS A 125 4.45 -8.53 4.58
N LEU A 126 4.06 -8.82 5.83
CA LEU A 126 3.80 -10.19 6.28
C LEU A 126 2.61 -10.82 5.54
N LEU A 127 1.51 -10.08 5.39
CA LEU A 127 0.37 -10.58 4.61
C LEU A 127 0.78 -10.83 3.15
N TRP A 128 1.47 -9.87 2.55
CA TRP A 128 1.98 -10.01 1.19
C TRP A 128 2.90 -11.22 1.04
N LEU A 129 3.87 -11.41 1.93
CA LEU A 129 4.82 -12.53 1.87
C LEU A 129 4.10 -13.88 1.96
N GLY A 130 3.17 -13.99 2.90
CA GLY A 130 2.39 -15.23 3.09
C GLY A 130 1.54 -15.57 1.88
N THR A 131 0.80 -14.61 1.34
CA THR A 131 -0.07 -14.84 0.17
C THR A 131 0.73 -15.05 -1.11
N HIS A 132 1.81 -14.31 -1.32
CA HIS A 132 2.68 -14.48 -2.49
C HIS A 132 3.40 -15.84 -2.49
N ALA A 133 3.85 -16.29 -1.31
CA ALA A 133 4.42 -17.62 -1.16
C ALA A 133 3.37 -18.72 -1.46
N LEU A 134 2.13 -18.54 -0.98
CA LEU A 134 1.03 -19.44 -1.28
C LEU A 134 0.72 -19.50 -2.78
N ASP A 135 0.70 -18.38 -3.47
CA ASP A 135 0.48 -18.29 -4.92
C ASP A 135 1.54 -19.06 -5.73
N ILE A 136 2.76 -19.16 -5.19
CA ILE A 136 3.86 -19.94 -5.80
C ILE A 136 3.84 -21.42 -5.32
N GLY A 137 2.93 -21.79 -4.39
CA GLY A 137 2.73 -23.14 -3.90
C GLY A 137 3.35 -23.44 -2.53
N ALA A 138 3.91 -22.44 -1.84
CA ALA A 138 4.50 -22.58 -0.50
C ALA A 138 3.51 -22.18 0.60
N LEU A 139 2.79 -23.14 1.19
CA LEU A 139 1.76 -22.89 2.19
C LEU A 139 2.34 -22.53 3.58
N THR A 140 3.45 -23.16 3.99
CA THR A 140 4.02 -22.98 5.34
C THR A 140 4.36 -21.51 5.69
N PRO A 141 4.98 -20.72 4.78
CA PRO A 141 5.26 -19.31 5.07
C PRO A 141 4.03 -18.49 5.40
N LEU A 142 2.85 -18.81 4.83
CA LEU A 142 1.60 -18.13 5.15
C LEU A 142 1.27 -18.23 6.65
N PHE A 143 1.33 -19.43 7.23
CA PHE A 143 1.02 -19.62 8.65
C PHE A 143 2.02 -18.91 9.56
N TYR A 144 3.30 -18.92 9.20
CA TYR A 144 4.35 -18.23 9.95
C TYR A 144 4.15 -16.72 9.90
N CYS A 145 3.89 -16.15 8.72
CA CYS A 145 3.60 -14.73 8.59
C CYS A 145 2.35 -14.30 9.37
N MET A 146 1.29 -15.14 9.35
CA MET A 146 0.06 -14.85 10.10
C MET A 146 0.28 -14.90 11.63
N ARG A 147 1.19 -15.73 12.13
CA ARG A 147 1.55 -15.81 13.54
C ARG A 147 2.10 -14.46 14.06
N GLU A 148 3.06 -13.87 13.35
CA GLU A 148 3.63 -12.57 13.75
C GLU A 148 2.69 -11.41 13.46
N ARG A 149 1.95 -11.48 12.35
CA ARG A 149 0.92 -10.48 12.04
C ARG A 149 -0.14 -10.41 13.14
N GLU A 150 -0.53 -11.54 13.71
CA GLU A 150 -1.47 -11.61 14.83
C GLU A 150 -0.97 -10.83 16.06
N GLU A 151 0.32 -10.89 16.37
CA GLU A 151 0.87 -10.12 17.50
C GLU A 151 0.74 -8.59 17.27
N ILE A 152 0.93 -8.13 16.03
CA ILE A 152 0.72 -6.71 15.68
C ILE A 152 -0.77 -6.35 15.79
N LEU A 153 -1.67 -7.21 15.30
CA LEU A 153 -3.11 -6.96 15.38
C LEU A 153 -3.61 -6.89 16.83
N LYS A 154 -3.02 -7.66 17.76
CA LYS A 154 -3.29 -7.54 19.20
C LYS A 154 -2.86 -6.20 19.76
N ILE A 155 -1.73 -5.64 19.29
CA ILE A 155 -1.29 -4.29 19.69
C ILE A 155 -2.31 -3.25 19.20
N PHE A 156 -2.77 -3.35 17.95
CA PHE A 156 -3.80 -2.45 17.42
C PHE A 156 -5.12 -2.57 18.17
N GLU A 157 -5.56 -3.79 18.46
CA GLU A 157 -6.78 -4.04 19.22
C GLU A 157 -6.73 -3.43 20.63
N LYS A 158 -5.60 -3.61 21.34
CA LYS A 158 -5.38 -2.95 22.64
C LYS A 158 -5.35 -1.43 22.53
N TYR A 159 -4.80 -0.89 21.44
CA TYR A 159 -4.67 0.54 21.24
C TYR A 159 -5.99 1.24 20.89
N CYS A 160 -6.76 0.69 19.95
CA CYS A 160 -7.92 1.35 19.39
C CYS A 160 -9.19 0.50 19.34
N GLY A 161 -9.17 -0.73 19.84
CA GLY A 161 -10.32 -1.65 19.82
C GLY A 161 -10.57 -2.30 18.45
N ALA A 162 -9.73 -2.04 17.44
CA ALA A 162 -9.90 -2.56 16.08
C ALA A 162 -8.63 -3.23 15.57
N ARG A 163 -8.81 -4.30 14.80
CA ARG A 163 -7.72 -5.13 14.29
C ARG A 163 -7.27 -4.76 12.87
N LEU A 164 -8.14 -4.23 12.04
CA LEU A 164 -7.89 -3.88 10.62
C LEU A 164 -8.10 -2.40 10.34
N THR A 165 -9.34 -1.94 10.27
CA THR A 165 -9.69 -0.54 10.03
C THR A 165 -9.68 0.22 11.34
N THR A 166 -8.49 0.60 11.76
CA THR A 166 -8.18 1.05 13.11
C THR A 166 -8.75 2.43 13.44
N HIS A 167 -8.85 3.30 12.43
CA HIS A 167 -9.25 4.70 12.60
C HIS A 167 -8.58 5.38 13.82
N ALA A 168 -7.30 5.02 14.04
CA ALA A 168 -6.53 5.39 15.22
C ALA A 168 -6.14 6.87 15.25
N PHE A 169 -6.07 7.51 14.08
CA PHE A 169 -5.62 8.89 13.95
C PHE A 169 -6.79 9.86 13.81
N ARG A 170 -6.55 11.08 14.26
CA ARG A 170 -7.44 12.23 14.13
C ARG A 170 -6.67 13.40 13.54
N ILE A 171 -7.38 14.28 12.87
CA ILE A 171 -6.83 15.56 12.43
C ILE A 171 -6.43 16.35 13.68
N GLY A 172 -5.15 16.65 13.80
CA GLY A 172 -4.53 17.28 14.95
C GLY A 172 -3.85 16.32 15.93
N GLY A 173 -3.91 14.98 15.73
CA GLY A 173 -3.23 14.04 16.64
C GLY A 173 -3.78 12.62 16.60
N LEU A 174 -4.06 12.06 17.78
CA LEU A 174 -4.50 10.68 17.99
C LEU A 174 -5.92 10.61 18.56
N GLN A 175 -6.61 9.52 18.26
CA GLN A 175 -7.94 9.24 18.81
C GLN A 175 -7.88 8.84 20.28
N TYR A 176 -6.87 8.05 20.64
CA TYR A 176 -6.72 7.43 21.96
C TYR A 176 -5.33 7.70 22.52
N GLU A 177 -5.24 7.80 23.85
CA GLU A 177 -3.96 7.80 24.54
C GLU A 177 -3.30 6.42 24.43
N ALA A 178 -1.99 6.40 24.51
CA ALA A 178 -1.26 5.15 24.58
C ALA A 178 -1.63 4.39 25.86
N TYR A 179 -1.93 3.09 25.76
CA TYR A 179 -2.13 2.27 26.95
C TYR A 179 -0.78 2.01 27.65
N ASP A 180 -0.82 1.77 28.95
CA ASP A 180 0.37 1.75 29.83
C ASP A 180 1.51 0.82 29.39
N THR A 181 1.20 -0.24 28.64
CA THR A 181 2.19 -1.23 28.19
C THR A 181 2.50 -1.14 26.69
N LEU A 182 2.06 -0.11 25.96
CA LEU A 182 2.27 -0.01 24.52
C LEU A 182 3.74 -0.17 24.15
N GLU A 183 4.62 0.61 24.76
CA GLU A 183 6.05 0.60 24.48
C GLU A 183 6.68 -0.78 24.74
N LYS A 184 6.30 -1.42 25.85
CA LYS A 184 6.76 -2.77 26.20
C LYS A 184 6.26 -3.85 25.22
N ASP A 185 5.00 -3.74 24.78
CA ASP A 185 4.44 -4.69 23.82
C ASP A 185 5.11 -4.55 22.44
N VAL A 186 5.37 -3.31 22.00
CA VAL A 186 6.11 -3.01 20.76
C VAL A 186 7.56 -3.48 20.87
N GLU A 187 8.25 -3.20 21.98
CA GLU A 187 9.61 -3.65 22.21
C GLU A 187 9.72 -5.18 22.17
N ARG A 188 8.85 -5.88 22.89
CA ARG A 188 8.81 -7.34 22.92
C ARG A 188 8.64 -7.91 21.51
N PHE A 189 7.68 -7.39 20.74
CA PHE A 189 7.47 -7.79 19.36
C PHE A 189 8.73 -7.54 18.52
N CYS A 190 9.25 -6.32 18.51
CA CYS A 190 10.39 -5.94 17.70
C CYS A 190 11.66 -6.75 18.03
N ARG A 191 11.93 -7.05 19.32
CA ARG A 191 13.09 -7.85 19.71
C ARG A 191 13.01 -9.30 19.23
N SER A 192 11.82 -9.91 19.28
CA SER A 192 11.62 -11.28 18.80
C SER A 192 11.54 -11.38 17.28
N PHE A 193 11.17 -10.31 16.58
CA PHE A 193 10.84 -10.33 15.17
C PHE A 193 12.06 -10.57 14.26
N GLU A 194 13.27 -10.19 14.65
CA GLU A 194 14.48 -10.43 13.85
C GLU A 194 14.70 -11.94 13.57
N ALA A 195 14.53 -12.78 14.59
CA ALA A 195 14.62 -14.22 14.43
C ALA A 195 13.54 -14.78 13.49
N ARG A 196 12.37 -14.13 13.46
CA ARG A 196 11.27 -14.51 12.56
C ARG A 196 11.54 -14.12 11.11
N ILE A 197 12.13 -12.95 10.89
CA ILE A 197 12.58 -12.55 9.54
C ILE A 197 13.65 -13.53 9.03
N GLN A 198 14.55 -13.97 9.89
CA GLN A 198 15.54 -14.97 9.51
C GLN A 198 14.88 -16.31 9.16
N GLU A 199 13.87 -16.76 9.94
CA GLU A 199 13.09 -17.97 9.67
C GLU A 199 12.45 -17.93 8.25
N TYR A 200 11.87 -16.79 7.84
CA TYR A 200 11.34 -16.64 6.47
C TYR A 200 12.43 -16.68 5.41
N SER A 201 13.56 -16.04 5.69
CA SER A 201 14.71 -16.03 4.78
C SER A 201 15.29 -17.42 4.58
N ASP A 202 15.40 -18.21 5.64
CA ASP A 202 15.90 -19.60 5.60
C ASP A 202 14.96 -20.51 4.79
N LEU A 203 13.65 -20.26 4.85
CA LEU A 203 12.67 -21.02 4.08
C LEU A 203 12.65 -20.68 2.59
N LEU A 204 12.86 -19.41 2.22
CA LEU A 204 12.57 -18.91 0.88
C LEU A 204 13.81 -18.44 0.12
N THR A 205 14.70 -17.64 0.72
CA THR A 205 15.77 -16.93 0.00
C THR A 205 16.69 -17.88 -0.80
N GLY A 206 17.06 -19.02 -0.21
CA GLY A 206 17.89 -20.05 -0.86
C GLY A 206 17.12 -21.19 -1.55
N ASN A 207 15.80 -21.17 -1.47
CA ASN A 207 14.99 -22.26 -2.01
C ASN A 207 15.00 -22.26 -3.54
N SER A 208 15.34 -23.39 -4.15
CA SER A 208 15.50 -23.52 -5.61
C SER A 208 14.19 -23.27 -6.38
N ILE A 209 13.04 -23.68 -5.82
CA ILE A 209 11.73 -23.46 -6.45
C ILE A 209 11.41 -21.97 -6.39
N TRP A 210 11.60 -21.33 -5.21
CA TRP A 210 11.39 -19.90 -5.04
C TRP A 210 12.24 -19.08 -6.00
N ILE A 211 13.55 -19.40 -6.09
CA ILE A 211 14.48 -18.76 -7.02
C ILE A 211 14.02 -18.95 -8.46
N GLY A 212 13.69 -20.18 -8.86
CA GLY A 212 13.23 -20.50 -10.22
C GLY A 212 11.93 -19.81 -10.63
N ARG A 213 11.06 -19.48 -9.64
CA ARG A 213 9.78 -18.81 -9.89
C ARG A 213 9.83 -17.28 -9.75
N THR A 214 10.94 -16.71 -9.31
CA THR A 214 11.03 -15.26 -8.98
C THR A 214 12.20 -14.56 -9.66
N ARG A 215 13.36 -15.19 -9.83
CA ARG A 215 14.51 -14.59 -10.52
C ARG A 215 14.24 -14.48 -12.02
N ASN A 216 14.57 -13.31 -12.56
CA ASN A 216 14.33 -12.93 -13.95
C ASN A 216 12.85 -12.98 -14.38
N VAL A 217 11.93 -13.05 -13.43
CA VAL A 217 10.47 -13.04 -13.67
C VAL A 217 9.93 -11.65 -13.40
N GLY A 218 9.18 -11.09 -14.35
CA GLY A 218 8.53 -9.78 -14.20
C GLY A 218 9.55 -8.64 -14.07
N LEU A 219 10.53 -8.60 -14.94
CA LEU A 219 11.55 -7.56 -14.98
C LEU A 219 10.95 -6.18 -15.25
N LEU A 220 11.38 -5.19 -14.48
CA LEU A 220 11.04 -3.79 -14.70
C LEU A 220 12.26 -2.93 -14.37
N ASN A 221 12.83 -2.26 -15.37
CA ASN A 221 14.01 -1.43 -15.18
C ASN A 221 13.68 -0.06 -14.57
N ALA A 222 14.69 0.65 -14.08
CA ALA A 222 14.54 1.94 -13.41
C ALA A 222 13.88 3.01 -14.31
N ALA A 223 14.25 3.07 -15.59
CA ALA A 223 13.69 4.06 -16.52
C ALA A 223 12.20 3.87 -16.73
N ASP A 224 11.75 2.63 -16.88
CA ASP A 224 10.34 2.30 -17.02
C ASP A 224 9.55 2.56 -15.73
N CYS A 225 10.13 2.22 -14.56
CA CYS A 225 9.52 2.54 -13.27
C CYS A 225 9.26 4.03 -13.12
N ILE A 226 10.25 4.86 -13.46
CA ILE A 226 10.15 6.32 -13.38
C ILE A 226 9.13 6.84 -14.38
N ALA A 227 9.17 6.37 -15.63
CA ALA A 227 8.24 6.81 -16.68
C ALA A 227 6.78 6.48 -16.36
N MET A 228 6.52 5.33 -15.70
CA MET A 228 5.19 4.92 -15.24
C MET A 228 4.78 5.54 -13.91
N GLY A 229 5.67 6.25 -13.21
CA GLY A 229 5.42 6.80 -11.89
C GLY A 229 5.30 5.73 -10.79
N ALA A 230 5.87 4.55 -11.00
CA ALA A 230 5.93 3.49 -10.01
C ALA A 230 6.67 3.95 -8.74
N SER A 231 6.32 3.38 -7.60
CA SER A 231 6.86 3.80 -6.31
C SER A 231 6.95 2.63 -5.34
N GLY A 232 7.54 2.88 -4.16
CA GLY A 232 7.65 1.86 -3.12
C GLY A 232 8.61 0.74 -3.48
N PRO A 233 8.36 -0.48 -2.97
CA PRO A 233 9.20 -1.66 -3.22
C PRO A 233 9.38 -1.98 -4.71
N VAL A 234 8.39 -1.67 -5.56
CA VAL A 234 8.48 -1.87 -7.01
C VAL A 234 9.58 -1.00 -7.61
N LEU A 235 9.63 0.28 -7.25
CA LEU A 235 10.65 1.21 -7.72
C LEU A 235 12.03 0.88 -7.11
N ARG A 236 12.08 0.61 -5.81
CA ARG A 236 13.34 0.33 -5.10
C ARG A 236 14.00 -0.96 -5.56
N ALA A 237 13.24 -1.98 -5.92
CA ALA A 237 13.77 -3.21 -6.50
C ALA A 237 14.49 -2.98 -7.83
N SER A 238 14.08 -1.95 -8.58
CA SER A 238 14.72 -1.55 -9.85
C SER A 238 15.95 -0.65 -9.66
N GLY A 239 16.47 -0.53 -8.44
CA GLY A 239 17.72 0.20 -8.14
C GLY A 239 17.55 1.69 -7.82
N VAL A 240 16.33 2.22 -7.78
CA VAL A 240 16.08 3.63 -7.49
C VAL A 240 15.94 3.86 -5.99
N LYS A 241 16.91 4.57 -5.40
CA LYS A 241 16.92 4.86 -3.94
C LYS A 241 16.00 6.05 -3.62
N TRP A 242 14.68 5.79 -3.63
CA TRP A 242 13.66 6.79 -3.35
C TRP A 242 12.69 6.31 -2.27
N ASP A 243 12.54 7.10 -1.21
CA ASP A 243 11.62 6.84 -0.09
C ASP A 243 11.26 8.17 0.56
N LEU A 244 9.96 8.48 0.65
CA LEU A 244 9.48 9.75 1.18
C LEU A 244 9.80 9.95 2.66
N ARG A 245 9.97 8.88 3.43
CA ARG A 245 10.40 8.96 4.84
C ARG A 245 11.77 9.62 5.01
N LYS A 246 12.61 9.60 3.95
CA LYS A 246 13.93 10.25 3.89
C LYS A 246 13.94 11.50 3.03
N ALA A 247 13.30 11.44 1.85
CA ALA A 247 13.36 12.54 0.87
C ALA A 247 12.48 13.73 1.28
N MET A 248 11.35 13.47 1.92
CA MET A 248 10.37 14.46 2.39
C MET A 248 9.80 14.02 3.74
N PRO A 249 10.57 14.05 4.83
CA PRO A 249 10.15 13.51 6.12
C PRO A 249 8.83 14.09 6.62
N TYR A 250 8.03 13.23 7.19
CA TYR A 250 6.73 13.53 7.80
C TYR A 250 6.63 12.81 9.16
N ALA A 251 5.58 13.08 9.94
CA ALA A 251 5.44 12.57 11.32
C ALA A 251 6.72 12.81 12.15
N ALA A 252 7.45 11.75 12.54
CA ALA A 252 8.71 11.83 13.28
C ALA A 252 9.89 11.14 12.57
N TYR A 253 9.79 10.88 11.24
CA TYR A 253 10.80 10.10 10.51
C TYR A 253 12.17 10.77 10.41
N ASP A 254 12.23 12.10 10.51
CA ASP A 254 13.48 12.88 10.55
C ASP A 254 14.37 12.56 11.76
N GLN A 255 13.79 11.98 12.82
CA GLN A 255 14.48 11.65 14.07
C GLN A 255 15.17 10.27 14.05
N TYR A 256 14.85 9.41 13.06
CA TYR A 256 15.27 8.01 13.08
C TYR A 256 16.29 7.66 12.01
N LYS A 257 17.20 6.78 12.40
CA LYS A 257 18.23 6.22 11.50
C LYS A 257 17.73 4.89 10.95
N PHE A 258 17.64 4.80 9.65
CA PHE A 258 17.29 3.58 8.92
C PHE A 258 17.85 3.64 7.49
N GLU A 259 17.99 2.49 6.84
CA GLU A 259 18.45 2.40 5.47
C GLU A 259 17.26 2.23 4.50
N ILE A 260 17.47 2.65 3.25
CA ILE A 260 16.52 2.41 2.16
C ILE A 260 17.05 1.19 1.39
N PRO A 261 16.40 0.02 1.52
CA PRO A 261 16.80 -1.16 0.75
C PRO A 261 16.50 -0.96 -0.73
N ILE A 262 17.44 -1.38 -1.58
CA ILE A 262 17.32 -1.33 -3.04
C ILE A 262 17.72 -2.67 -3.65
N GLY A 263 17.04 -3.05 -4.74
CA GLY A 263 17.43 -4.17 -5.59
C GLY A 263 18.38 -3.74 -6.70
N THR A 264 18.71 -4.67 -7.57
CA THR A 264 19.65 -4.45 -8.68
C THR A 264 19.11 -4.88 -10.04
N HIS A 265 18.22 -5.89 -10.07
CA HIS A 265 17.71 -6.49 -11.31
C HIS A 265 16.29 -6.01 -11.65
N GLY A 266 15.50 -5.61 -10.64
CA GLY A 266 14.12 -5.19 -10.84
C GLY A 266 13.16 -6.34 -11.16
N ASP A 267 13.47 -7.55 -10.72
CA ASP A 267 12.65 -8.75 -10.87
C ASP A 267 11.78 -9.03 -9.61
N THR A 268 11.01 -10.09 -9.66
CA THR A 268 10.16 -10.52 -8.54
C THR A 268 10.99 -10.88 -7.31
N TYR A 269 12.19 -11.45 -7.49
CA TYR A 269 13.08 -11.80 -6.39
C TYR A 269 13.61 -10.56 -5.67
N ASP A 270 14.05 -9.55 -6.42
CA ASP A 270 14.52 -8.29 -5.83
C ASP A 270 13.40 -7.58 -5.06
N ARG A 271 12.16 -7.59 -5.58
CA ARG A 271 11.01 -7.04 -4.84
C ARG A 271 10.71 -7.80 -3.55
N TYR A 272 10.97 -9.11 -3.53
CA TYR A 272 10.89 -9.91 -2.31
C TYR A 272 11.98 -9.49 -1.31
N ILE A 273 13.24 -9.43 -1.72
CA ILE A 273 14.36 -9.05 -0.85
C ILE A 273 14.16 -7.65 -0.28
N VAL A 274 13.74 -6.67 -1.10
CA VAL A 274 13.47 -5.30 -0.63
C VAL A 274 12.44 -5.29 0.50
N ARG A 275 11.34 -6.04 0.38
CA ARG A 275 10.33 -6.08 1.44
C ARG A 275 10.79 -6.78 2.72
N ILE A 276 11.62 -7.81 2.61
CA ILE A 276 12.25 -8.44 3.79
C ILE A 276 13.13 -7.43 4.53
N GLU A 277 13.94 -6.68 3.81
CA GLU A 277 14.79 -5.66 4.42
C GLU A 277 13.99 -4.47 4.96
N GLU A 278 12.90 -4.07 4.29
CA GLU A 278 11.99 -3.04 4.81
C GLU A 278 11.37 -3.44 6.16
N MET A 279 11.03 -4.71 6.36
CA MET A 279 10.54 -5.19 7.67
C MET A 279 11.62 -5.04 8.76
N ARG A 280 12.91 -5.29 8.44
CA ARG A 280 14.04 -5.06 9.36
C ARG A 280 14.17 -3.58 9.72
N GLN A 281 14.10 -2.70 8.70
CA GLN A 281 14.21 -1.26 8.92
C GLN A 281 13.02 -0.71 9.73
N SER A 282 11.79 -1.17 9.45
CA SER A 282 10.60 -0.80 10.21
C SER A 282 10.72 -1.19 11.69
N ARG A 283 11.23 -2.37 11.96
CA ARG A 283 11.54 -2.83 13.32
C ARG A 283 12.53 -1.91 14.04
N LEU A 284 13.60 -1.50 13.34
CA LEU A 284 14.61 -0.59 13.90
C LEU A 284 14.04 0.80 14.19
N ILE A 285 13.16 1.31 13.31
CA ILE A 285 12.45 2.57 13.52
C ILE A 285 11.56 2.46 14.79
N CYS A 286 10.79 1.39 14.93
CA CYS A 286 9.94 1.18 16.10
C CYS A 286 10.76 1.18 17.40
N LEU A 287 11.92 0.49 17.46
CA LEU A 287 12.79 0.45 18.63
C LEU A 287 13.33 1.84 18.98
N GLN A 288 13.78 2.63 18.01
CA GLN A 288 14.23 4.00 18.24
C GLN A 288 13.07 4.91 18.70
N ALA A 289 11.89 4.71 18.14
CA ALA A 289 10.72 5.53 18.44
C ALA A 289 10.22 5.32 19.88
N ILE A 290 10.19 4.10 20.38
CA ILE A 290 9.79 3.85 21.78
C ILE A 290 10.78 4.45 22.79
N GLU A 291 12.09 4.48 22.47
CA GLU A 291 13.11 5.08 23.32
C GLU A 291 13.02 6.62 23.36
N SER A 292 12.45 7.23 22.31
CA SER A 292 12.35 8.68 22.14
C SER A 292 10.96 9.25 22.38
N THR A 293 10.00 8.44 22.84
CA THR A 293 8.62 8.90 23.04
C THR A 293 8.54 9.98 24.11
N PRO A 294 8.23 11.25 23.76
CA PRO A 294 8.18 12.33 24.73
C PRO A 294 6.87 12.28 25.54
N ALA A 295 6.91 12.83 26.74
CA ALA A 295 5.69 13.13 27.48
C ALA A 295 4.96 14.33 26.85
N GLY A 296 3.64 14.44 27.06
CA GLY A 296 2.86 15.58 26.58
C GLY A 296 1.52 15.19 25.96
N PRO A 297 0.80 16.18 25.41
CA PRO A 297 -0.50 15.94 24.82
C PRO A 297 -0.41 15.10 23.53
N ILE A 298 -1.49 14.41 23.22
CA ILE A 298 -1.65 13.61 22.00
C ILE A 298 -2.49 14.32 20.93
N MET A 299 -3.09 15.45 21.26
CA MET A 299 -4.00 16.18 20.38
C MET A 299 -3.69 17.69 20.42
N ALA A 300 -3.57 18.29 19.24
CA ALA A 300 -3.48 19.72 19.09
C ALA A 300 -4.84 20.41 19.37
N ARG A 301 -4.82 21.70 19.64
CA ARG A 301 -6.04 22.49 19.78
C ARG A 301 -6.64 22.78 18.41
N VAL A 302 -7.38 21.83 17.88
CA VAL A 302 -8.20 22.00 16.66
C VAL A 302 -9.66 22.16 17.04
N GLY A 303 -10.41 22.94 16.28
CA GLY A 303 -11.83 23.18 16.54
C GLY A 303 -12.66 21.89 16.41
N LYS A 304 -13.76 21.79 17.17
CA LYS A 304 -14.70 20.66 17.04
C LYS A 304 -15.30 20.55 15.63
N VAL A 305 -15.49 21.69 14.97
CA VAL A 305 -15.93 21.77 13.57
C VAL A 305 -14.76 22.31 12.77
N LEU A 306 -14.25 21.49 11.86
CA LEU A 306 -13.13 21.87 11.00
C LEU A 306 -13.63 22.70 9.82
N LYS A 307 -13.02 23.86 9.62
CA LYS A 307 -13.24 24.76 8.49
C LYS A 307 -11.88 25.25 8.00
N PRO A 308 -11.16 24.45 7.21
CA PRO A 308 -9.92 24.91 6.63
C PRO A 308 -10.16 26.15 5.77
N PRO A 309 -9.24 27.11 5.73
CA PRO A 309 -9.37 28.27 4.84
C PRO A 309 -9.49 27.83 3.38
N PRO A 310 -10.08 28.68 2.51
CA PRO A 310 -10.04 28.42 1.07
C PRO A 310 -8.60 28.25 0.59
N GLY A 311 -8.36 27.18 -0.19
CA GLY A 311 -7.04 26.83 -0.68
C GLY A 311 -6.94 25.36 -1.06
N GLU A 312 -5.76 24.98 -1.45
CA GLU A 312 -5.47 23.60 -1.88
C GLU A 312 -4.16 23.10 -1.28
N VAL A 313 -4.05 21.80 -1.09
CA VAL A 313 -2.85 21.14 -0.59
C VAL A 313 -2.66 19.80 -1.28
N TYR A 314 -1.42 19.46 -1.56
CA TYR A 314 -1.00 18.09 -1.84
C TYR A 314 -0.07 17.61 -0.72
N HIS A 315 -0.39 16.47 -0.15
CA HIS A 315 0.47 15.78 0.82
C HIS A 315 0.60 14.32 0.46
N SER A 316 1.79 13.79 0.61
CA SER A 316 2.08 12.39 0.32
C SER A 316 2.95 11.76 1.39
N ILE A 317 2.74 10.48 1.60
CA ILE A 317 3.51 9.63 2.52
C ILE A 317 3.98 8.37 1.82
N GLU A 318 4.94 7.68 2.42
CA GLU A 318 5.38 6.35 1.98
C GLU A 318 4.53 5.28 2.67
N SER A 319 3.52 4.75 1.97
CA SER A 319 2.77 3.58 2.43
C SER A 319 3.57 2.29 2.17
N PRO A 320 3.17 1.12 2.71
CA PRO A 320 3.87 -0.15 2.43
C PRO A 320 4.00 -0.48 0.94
N LYS A 321 3.05 -0.02 0.13
CA LYS A 321 3.00 -0.29 -1.33
C LYS A 321 3.65 0.80 -2.17
N GLY A 322 3.95 1.96 -1.57
CA GLY A 322 4.58 3.10 -2.22
C GLY A 322 3.94 4.44 -1.86
N ILE A 323 4.13 5.43 -2.72
CA ILE A 323 3.66 6.79 -2.47
C ILE A 323 2.14 6.86 -2.49
N LEU A 324 1.55 7.15 -1.32
CA LEU A 324 0.15 7.48 -1.15
C LEU A 324 0.00 9.00 -1.03
N GLY A 325 -0.81 9.62 -1.86
CA GLY A 325 -1.00 11.07 -1.89
C GLY A 325 -2.45 11.51 -1.79
N TYR A 326 -2.67 12.62 -1.09
CA TYR A 326 -3.96 13.30 -0.99
C TYR A 326 -3.83 14.73 -1.51
N TYR A 327 -4.60 15.05 -2.55
CA TYR A 327 -4.82 16.41 -3.00
C TYR A 327 -6.20 16.84 -2.52
N VAL A 328 -6.24 17.91 -1.74
CA VAL A 328 -7.47 18.39 -1.10
C VAL A 328 -7.68 19.87 -1.42
N VAL A 329 -8.89 20.22 -1.85
CA VAL A 329 -9.32 21.59 -2.09
C VAL A 329 -10.39 21.94 -1.07
N SER A 330 -10.24 23.10 -0.42
CA SER A 330 -11.20 23.69 0.51
C SER A 330 -11.74 25.01 -0.06
N ASP A 331 -13.03 25.20 0.06
CA ASP A 331 -13.72 26.47 -0.21
C ASP A 331 -14.00 27.31 1.07
N GLY A 332 -13.50 26.84 2.22
CA GLY A 332 -13.77 27.43 3.54
C GLY A 332 -14.96 26.80 4.26
N GLY A 333 -15.63 25.82 3.66
CA GLY A 333 -16.73 25.08 4.24
C GLY A 333 -16.31 24.01 5.24
N THR A 334 -17.30 23.24 5.72
CA THR A 334 -17.08 22.09 6.63
C THR A 334 -16.81 20.79 5.90
N GLN A 335 -16.95 20.79 4.58
CA GLN A 335 -16.75 19.67 3.68
C GLN A 335 -15.64 20.04 2.68
N PRO A 336 -14.82 19.11 2.23
CA PRO A 336 -13.88 19.40 1.16
C PRO A 336 -14.63 19.65 -0.16
N TYR A 337 -14.22 20.69 -0.88
CA TYR A 337 -14.70 20.92 -2.26
C TYR A 337 -14.30 19.78 -3.19
N ARG A 338 -13.05 19.28 -3.02
CA ARG A 338 -12.53 18.13 -3.77
C ARG A 338 -11.49 17.39 -2.96
N VAL A 339 -11.55 16.06 -3.03
CA VAL A 339 -10.45 15.18 -2.60
C VAL A 339 -10.05 14.31 -3.80
N ARG A 340 -8.77 14.33 -4.14
CA ARG A 340 -8.17 13.42 -5.12
C ARG A 340 -7.12 12.57 -4.43
N ILE A 341 -7.16 11.27 -4.68
CA ILE A 341 -6.27 10.31 -4.04
C ILE A 341 -5.35 9.72 -5.10
N ARG A 342 -4.04 9.70 -4.81
CA ARG A 342 -3.02 8.98 -5.58
C ARG A 342 -2.68 7.69 -4.83
N PRO A 343 -3.32 6.57 -5.15
CA PRO A 343 -3.00 5.29 -4.52
C PRO A 343 -1.83 4.62 -5.23
N PRO A 344 -0.86 4.05 -4.50
CA PRO A 344 0.29 3.38 -5.11
C PRO A 344 -0.09 2.14 -5.90
N SER A 345 -1.05 1.33 -5.46
CA SER A 345 -1.48 0.12 -6.16
C SER A 345 -2.03 0.42 -7.55
N PHE A 346 -2.79 1.50 -7.72
CA PHE A 346 -3.33 1.91 -9.03
C PHE A 346 -2.20 2.25 -10.02
N ILE A 347 -1.18 2.98 -9.54
CA ILE A 347 -0.06 3.39 -10.37
C ILE A 347 0.83 2.17 -10.71
N ASN A 348 1.16 1.36 -9.71
CA ASN A 348 2.04 0.20 -9.90
C ASN A 348 1.39 -0.87 -10.82
N LEU A 349 0.06 -1.00 -10.80
CA LEU A 349 -0.67 -1.94 -11.65
C LEU A 349 -0.48 -1.66 -13.16
N GLN A 350 -0.21 -0.41 -13.54
CA GLN A 350 0.04 -0.05 -14.95
C GLN A 350 1.27 -0.79 -15.53
N ALA A 351 2.22 -1.18 -14.69
CA ALA A 351 3.40 -1.90 -15.13
C ALA A 351 3.12 -3.36 -15.51
N LEU A 352 1.97 -3.92 -15.11
CA LEU A 352 1.69 -5.35 -15.26
C LEU A 352 1.82 -5.81 -16.70
N ASP A 353 1.23 -5.11 -17.68
CA ASP A 353 1.30 -5.52 -19.09
C ASP A 353 2.75 -5.65 -19.58
N LYS A 354 3.61 -4.70 -19.21
CA LYS A 354 5.02 -4.73 -19.59
C LYS A 354 5.76 -5.89 -18.91
N MET A 355 5.46 -6.16 -17.64
CA MET A 355 6.15 -7.17 -16.84
C MET A 355 5.81 -8.60 -17.27
N ILE A 356 4.59 -8.84 -17.79
CA ILE A 356 4.15 -10.20 -18.14
C ILE A 356 4.39 -10.59 -19.59
N ARG A 357 4.66 -9.64 -20.49
CA ARG A 357 4.91 -9.96 -21.91
C ARG A 357 6.10 -10.88 -22.08
N GLY A 358 5.91 -11.95 -22.85
CA GLY A 358 6.90 -12.98 -23.13
C GLY A 358 7.05 -14.04 -22.04
N HIS A 359 6.42 -13.86 -20.87
CA HIS A 359 6.37 -14.85 -19.81
C HIS A 359 5.26 -15.89 -20.04
N LEU A 360 5.30 -16.98 -19.29
CA LEU A 360 4.26 -18.00 -19.29
C LEU A 360 3.05 -17.56 -18.47
N VAL A 361 1.88 -18.11 -18.76
CA VAL A 361 0.66 -17.86 -17.96
C VAL A 361 0.90 -18.16 -16.47
N ALA A 362 1.66 -19.20 -16.16
CA ALA A 362 2.02 -19.54 -14.79
C ALA A 362 2.82 -18.44 -14.06
N ASP A 363 3.62 -17.64 -14.78
CA ASP A 363 4.41 -16.55 -14.20
C ASP A 363 3.56 -15.31 -13.93
N VAL A 364 2.42 -15.15 -14.63
CA VAL A 364 1.50 -14.02 -14.41
C VAL A 364 1.05 -13.94 -12.97
N VAL A 365 0.79 -15.09 -12.33
CA VAL A 365 0.39 -15.16 -10.93
C VAL A 365 1.47 -14.59 -10.01
N ALA A 366 2.73 -15.02 -10.21
CA ALA A 366 3.86 -14.51 -9.42
C ALA A 366 4.09 -13.01 -9.67
N ILE A 367 3.90 -12.54 -10.91
CA ILE A 367 4.09 -11.13 -11.27
C ILE A 367 2.96 -10.25 -10.68
N ILE A 368 1.70 -10.67 -10.71
CA ILE A 368 0.62 -9.95 -10.04
C ILE A 368 0.88 -9.90 -8.53
N GLY A 369 1.21 -11.04 -7.93
CA GLY A 369 1.49 -11.13 -6.50
C GLY A 369 2.61 -10.20 -6.05
N THR A 370 3.68 -10.06 -6.85
CA THR A 370 4.80 -9.19 -6.48
C THR A 370 4.50 -7.69 -6.51
N LEU A 371 3.45 -7.25 -7.23
CA LEU A 371 3.01 -5.85 -7.24
C LEU A 371 2.34 -5.44 -5.93
N ASP A 372 1.85 -6.40 -5.15
CA ASP A 372 1.20 -6.19 -3.84
C ASP A 372 0.03 -5.20 -3.93
N ILE A 373 -0.83 -5.37 -4.91
CA ILE A 373 -1.97 -4.48 -5.12
C ILE A 373 -3.14 -4.80 -4.19
N VAL A 374 -3.87 -3.77 -3.78
CA VAL A 374 -5.16 -3.89 -3.08
C VAL A 374 -6.24 -3.18 -3.89
N LEU A 375 -7.26 -3.93 -4.32
CA LEU A 375 -8.28 -3.42 -5.23
C LEU A 375 -9.14 -2.32 -4.59
N GLY A 376 -9.27 -2.31 -3.25
CA GLY A 376 -9.97 -1.26 -2.54
C GLY A 376 -9.34 0.14 -2.69
N GLU A 377 -8.01 0.23 -2.91
CA GLU A 377 -7.37 1.50 -3.22
C GLU A 377 -7.19 1.73 -4.72
N VAL A 378 -7.13 0.67 -5.52
CA VAL A 378 -7.12 0.79 -6.99
C VAL A 378 -8.40 1.44 -7.47
N ASP A 379 -9.54 0.94 -7.02
CA ASP A 379 -10.87 1.32 -7.51
C ASP A 379 -11.47 2.52 -6.76
N ARG A 380 -11.14 2.73 -5.46
CA ARG A 380 -11.60 3.82 -4.55
C ARG A 380 -13.09 3.92 -4.36
#